data_5dc81d0b35b20fa8cad47339dae0ffa8
#
_entry.id   5dc81d0b35b20fa8cad47339dae0ffa8
#
_cell.length_a   1.000
_cell.length_b   1.000
_cell.length_c   1.000
_cell.angle_alpha   90.00
_cell.angle_beta   90.00
_cell.angle_gamma   90.00
#
_symmetry.space_group_name_H-M   'P 1'
#
loop_
_entity.id
_entity.type
_entity.pdbx_description
1 polymer ?
#
loop_
_entity_poly.entity_id
_entity_poly.type
_entity_poly.pdbx_seq_one_letter_code
_entity_poly.pdbx_strand_id
1 'polypeptide(L)'
;MSGFSRTSEMAMKISLVTGLIALLTAPALAHHSFAMYDMTQTKSATGRLIRFVPGANHAQLHFELIDADGKTVIKDGKPSIMGVEMASAAQLARQGVTVDEFPLGTVITVAYHPLRDGRPLGALAGELIRCGKALPKGGCTKATGQVFLTGSAQ
;
A
#
# COMPACT_ATOMS: atom_id res chain seq x y z
N MET A 1 -66.33 24.66 -5.54
CA MET A 1 -65.60 23.44 -5.89
C MET A 1 -64.16 23.83 -6.18
N SER A 2 -63.31 23.85 -5.18
CA SER A 2 -61.86 24.14 -5.33
C SER A 2 -61.11 23.56 -4.11
N GLY A 3 -60.81 22.27 -4.15
CA GLY A 3 -60.20 21.56 -3.07
C GLY A 3 -59.11 20.56 -3.50
N PHE A 4 -58.42 20.78 -4.66
CA PHE A 4 -57.51 19.74 -5.20
C PHE A 4 -56.07 20.19 -5.45
N SER A 5 -55.64 21.35 -4.96
CA SER A 5 -54.30 21.85 -5.31
C SER A 5 -53.24 21.81 -4.20
N ARG A 6 -53.60 21.67 -2.93
CA ARG A 6 -52.65 21.80 -1.83
C ARG A 6 -51.89 20.49 -1.48
N THR A 7 -52.50 19.34 -1.72
CA THR A 7 -51.89 18.04 -1.37
C THR A 7 -50.78 17.60 -2.35
N SER A 8 -50.89 17.95 -3.63
CA SER A 8 -49.90 17.62 -4.65
C SER A 8 -48.59 18.43 -4.51
N GLU A 9 -48.70 19.71 -4.16
CA GLU A 9 -47.50 20.55 -3.92
C GLU A 9 -46.72 20.14 -2.67
N MET A 10 -47.42 19.71 -1.64
CA MET A 10 -46.81 19.29 -0.39
C MET A 10 -46.09 17.94 -0.56
N ALA A 11 -46.66 17.00 -1.32
CA ALA A 11 -46.02 15.72 -1.65
C ALA A 11 -44.78 15.91 -2.53
N MET A 12 -44.82 16.85 -3.49
CA MET A 12 -43.69 17.12 -4.37
C MET A 12 -42.51 17.78 -3.62
N LYS A 13 -42.80 18.68 -2.66
CA LYS A 13 -41.77 19.31 -1.81
C LYS A 13 -41.11 18.31 -0.86
N ILE A 14 -41.86 17.38 -0.28
CA ILE A 14 -41.36 16.35 0.59
C ILE A 14 -40.44 15.36 -0.20
N SER A 15 -40.85 14.97 -1.42
CA SER A 15 -40.02 14.10 -2.29
C SER A 15 -38.71 14.75 -2.71
N LEU A 16 -38.69 16.05 -2.97
CA LEU A 16 -37.48 16.81 -3.33
C LEU A 16 -36.49 16.89 -2.14
N VAL A 17 -37.00 17.12 -0.93
CA VAL A 17 -36.18 17.21 0.28
C VAL A 17 -35.57 15.83 0.65
N THR A 18 -36.36 14.77 0.51
CA THR A 18 -35.89 13.39 0.80
C THR A 18 -34.82 12.94 -0.22
N GLY A 19 -34.99 13.32 -1.49
CA GLY A 19 -33.98 13.04 -2.54
C GLY A 19 -32.65 13.78 -2.31
N LEU A 20 -32.71 15.02 -1.83
CA LEU A 20 -31.51 15.82 -1.58
C LEU A 20 -30.71 15.33 -0.36
N ILE A 21 -31.38 14.83 0.69
CA ILE A 21 -30.74 14.27 1.87
C ILE A 21 -30.06 12.94 1.54
N ALA A 22 -30.62 12.12 0.65
CA ALA A 22 -30.01 10.85 0.23
C ALA A 22 -28.69 11.04 -0.57
N LEU A 23 -28.54 12.17 -1.27
CA LEU A 23 -27.32 12.51 -2.01
C LEU A 23 -26.15 12.96 -1.12
N LEU A 24 -26.42 13.38 0.12
CA LEU A 24 -25.41 13.86 1.07
C LEU A 24 -24.77 12.73 1.92
N THR A 25 -25.28 11.51 1.84
CA THR A 25 -24.77 10.35 2.58
C THR A 25 -23.93 9.41 1.74
N ALA A 26 -23.28 9.89 0.67
CA ALA A 26 -22.25 9.10 -0.01
C ALA A 26 -21.12 8.85 1.00
N PRO A 27 -20.86 7.59 1.41
CA PRO A 27 -19.83 7.31 2.38
C PRO A 27 -18.47 7.71 1.79
N ALA A 28 -17.78 8.61 2.48
CA ALA A 28 -16.39 8.94 2.22
C ALA A 28 -15.48 7.74 2.60
N LEU A 29 -15.76 6.54 2.08
CA LEU A 29 -15.01 5.31 2.38
C LEU A 29 -13.72 5.20 1.55
N ALA A 30 -13.46 6.13 0.62
CA ALA A 30 -12.33 6.00 -0.31
C ALA A 30 -10.98 6.51 0.22
N HIS A 31 -10.93 7.19 1.37
CA HIS A 31 -9.69 7.84 1.83
C HIS A 31 -9.09 7.28 3.14
N HIS A 32 -9.64 6.21 3.70
CA HIS A 32 -9.16 5.70 4.99
C HIS A 32 -7.87 4.87 4.92
N SER A 33 -7.46 4.37 3.75
CA SER A 33 -6.31 3.46 3.66
C SER A 33 -4.97 4.14 3.97
N PHE A 34 -4.78 5.42 3.63
CA PHE A 34 -3.52 6.13 3.86
C PHE A 34 -3.43 6.90 5.19
N ALA A 35 -4.54 7.15 5.87
CA ALA A 35 -4.56 7.89 7.14
C ALA A 35 -3.76 7.20 8.27
N MET A 36 -3.59 5.89 8.19
CA MET A 36 -2.81 5.10 9.14
C MET A 36 -1.30 5.25 8.97
N TYR A 37 -0.83 5.69 7.78
CA TYR A 37 0.58 5.88 7.50
C TYR A 37 1.04 7.30 7.80
N ASP A 38 2.29 7.45 8.22
CA ASP A 38 2.92 8.76 8.37
C ASP A 38 3.53 9.19 7.03
N MET A 39 2.73 9.88 6.22
CA MET A 39 3.13 10.35 4.90
C MET A 39 4.21 11.44 4.93
N THR A 40 4.55 11.98 6.11
CA THR A 40 5.62 12.97 6.26
C THR A 40 7.00 12.35 6.42
N GLN A 41 7.04 11.04 6.71
CA GLN A 41 8.28 10.28 6.86
C GLN A 41 8.44 9.28 5.70
N THR A 42 9.66 9.22 5.16
CA THR A 42 10.07 8.13 4.27
C THR A 42 11.23 7.39 4.90
N LYS A 43 11.08 6.08 5.04
CA LYS A 43 12.12 5.17 5.52
C LYS A 43 12.50 4.21 4.42
N SER A 44 13.66 3.58 4.56
CA SER A 44 14.11 2.49 3.68
C SER A 44 14.40 1.25 4.50
N ALA A 45 14.08 0.08 3.94
CA ALA A 45 14.40 -1.20 4.54
C ALA A 45 14.89 -2.17 3.48
N THR A 46 15.92 -2.96 3.83
CA THR A 46 16.43 -4.04 3.01
C THR A 46 16.12 -5.37 3.68
N GLY A 47 15.68 -6.34 2.90
CA GLY A 47 15.35 -7.65 3.45
C GLY A 47 15.24 -8.73 2.38
N ARG A 48 15.00 -9.94 2.85
CA ARG A 48 14.81 -11.13 2.04
C ARG A 48 13.33 -11.46 1.94
N LEU A 49 12.81 -11.45 0.72
CA LEU A 49 11.39 -11.69 0.46
C LEU A 49 10.96 -13.08 0.93
N ILE A 50 9.96 -13.15 1.80
CA ILE A 50 9.37 -14.39 2.30
C ILE A 50 7.94 -14.61 1.83
N ARG A 51 7.26 -13.54 1.37
CA ARG A 51 5.90 -13.65 0.86
C ARG A 51 5.58 -12.48 -0.06
N PHE A 52 4.96 -12.77 -1.21
CA PHE A 52 4.30 -11.80 -2.07
C PHE A 52 2.80 -12.15 -2.13
N VAL A 53 1.95 -11.20 -1.74
CA VAL A 53 0.49 -11.34 -1.79
C VAL A 53 -0.04 -10.42 -2.90
N PRO A 54 -0.42 -10.98 -4.07
CA PRO A 54 -1.01 -10.18 -5.14
C PRO A 54 -2.49 -9.90 -4.79
N GLY A 55 -2.77 -8.69 -4.31
CA GLY A 55 -4.13 -8.25 -3.97
C GLY A 55 -4.79 -7.47 -5.10
N ALA A 56 -6.13 -7.59 -5.22
CA ALA A 56 -6.90 -6.87 -6.23
C ALA A 56 -6.87 -5.36 -6.01
N ASN A 57 -6.91 -4.89 -4.77
CA ASN A 57 -6.84 -3.49 -4.40
C ASN A 57 -5.41 -3.08 -4.01
N HIS A 58 -4.78 -3.88 -3.15
CA HIS A 58 -3.44 -3.64 -2.64
C HIS A 58 -2.67 -4.96 -2.59
N ALA A 59 -1.53 -5.00 -3.25
CA ALA A 59 -0.57 -6.08 -3.11
C ALA A 59 0.33 -5.81 -1.90
N GLN A 60 0.94 -6.87 -1.34
CA GLN A 60 1.85 -6.76 -0.20
C GLN A 60 3.10 -7.59 -0.42
N LEU A 61 4.25 -7.03 -0.04
CA LEU A 61 5.50 -7.74 0.13
C LEU A 61 5.78 -7.91 1.63
N HIS A 62 6.14 -9.13 2.04
CA HIS A 62 6.63 -9.40 3.38
C HIS A 62 8.06 -9.94 3.27
N PHE A 63 8.97 -9.40 4.05
CA PHE A 63 10.38 -9.76 3.99
C PHE A 63 11.02 -9.74 5.38
N GLU A 64 11.97 -10.64 5.59
CA GLU A 64 12.84 -10.62 6.76
C GLU A 64 13.89 -9.53 6.59
N LEU A 65 13.99 -8.63 7.57
CA LEU A 65 15.03 -7.62 7.57
C LEU A 65 16.41 -8.27 7.63
N ILE A 66 17.35 -7.74 6.86
CA ILE A 66 18.75 -8.15 6.89
C ILE A 66 19.65 -6.96 7.23
N ASP A 67 20.77 -7.25 7.89
CA ASP A 67 21.81 -6.27 8.19
C ASP A 67 22.75 -6.04 6.99
N ALA A 68 23.79 -5.22 7.20
CA ALA A 68 24.76 -4.90 6.17
C ALA A 68 25.60 -6.13 5.70
N ASP A 69 25.66 -7.18 6.49
CA ASP A 69 26.32 -8.44 6.15
C ASP A 69 25.37 -9.45 5.48
N GLY A 70 24.11 -9.09 5.29
CA GLY A 70 23.08 -9.94 4.70
C GLY A 70 22.52 -10.99 5.66
N LYS A 71 22.78 -10.85 6.97
CA LYS A 71 22.24 -11.74 8.01
C LYS A 71 20.88 -11.26 8.44
N THR A 72 19.97 -12.20 8.73
CA THR A 72 18.64 -11.88 9.25
C THR A 72 18.73 -11.14 10.59
N VAL A 73 18.05 -10.01 10.70
CA VAL A 73 17.92 -9.25 11.95
C VAL A 73 17.01 -9.99 12.91
N ILE A 74 17.53 -10.38 14.07
CA ILE A 74 16.78 -11.07 15.12
C ILE A 74 16.37 -10.07 16.20
N LYS A 75 15.07 -10.05 16.53
CA LYS A 75 14.52 -9.29 17.64
C LYS A 75 13.70 -10.24 18.51
N ASP A 76 13.94 -10.23 19.82
CA ASP A 76 13.26 -11.10 20.80
C ASP A 76 13.31 -12.60 20.40
N GLY A 77 14.46 -13.04 19.87
CA GLY A 77 14.70 -14.43 19.44
C GLY A 77 14.00 -14.85 18.15
N LYS A 78 13.41 -13.90 17.40
CA LYS A 78 12.70 -14.19 16.15
C LYS A 78 13.18 -13.27 15.01
N PRO A 79 13.08 -13.72 13.74
CA PRO A 79 13.32 -12.85 12.60
C PRO A 79 12.42 -11.60 12.65
N SER A 80 13.02 -10.44 12.41
CA SER A 80 12.29 -9.19 12.24
C SER A 80 11.66 -9.16 10.85
N ILE A 81 10.34 -9.19 10.77
CA ILE A 81 9.59 -9.18 9.51
C ILE A 81 8.99 -7.79 9.30
N MET A 82 9.11 -7.31 8.07
CA MET A 82 8.50 -6.07 7.60
C MET A 82 7.49 -6.37 6.48
N GLY A 83 6.34 -5.71 6.51
CA GLY A 83 5.37 -5.69 5.42
C GLY A 83 5.36 -4.34 4.69
N VAL A 84 5.14 -4.36 3.38
CA VAL A 84 4.91 -3.13 2.61
C VAL A 84 3.70 -3.33 1.71
N GLU A 85 2.72 -2.45 1.88
CA GLU A 85 1.54 -2.36 1.03
C GLU A 85 1.85 -1.53 -0.21
N MET A 86 1.37 -1.99 -1.36
CA MET A 86 1.61 -1.40 -2.66
C MET A 86 0.28 -1.21 -3.41
N ALA A 87 0.36 -0.71 -4.63
CA ALA A 87 -0.76 -0.65 -5.55
C ALA A 87 -1.36 -2.04 -5.86
N SER A 88 -2.46 -2.09 -6.61
CA SER A 88 -3.07 -3.35 -7.03
C SER A 88 -2.12 -4.23 -7.85
N ALA A 89 -2.28 -5.55 -7.76
CA ALA A 89 -1.47 -6.50 -8.53
C ALA A 89 -1.50 -6.22 -10.04
N ALA A 90 -2.65 -5.80 -10.58
CA ALA A 90 -2.76 -5.46 -11.99
C ALA A 90 -1.95 -4.21 -12.39
N GLN A 91 -1.88 -3.21 -11.51
CA GLN A 91 -1.04 -2.03 -11.74
C GLN A 91 0.44 -2.36 -11.63
N LEU A 92 0.82 -3.15 -10.64
CA LEU A 92 2.20 -3.60 -10.43
C LEU A 92 2.71 -4.46 -11.59
N ALA A 93 1.87 -5.37 -12.11
CA ALA A 93 2.22 -6.21 -13.26
C ALA A 93 2.58 -5.39 -14.52
N ARG A 94 1.89 -4.26 -14.74
CA ARG A 94 2.23 -3.33 -15.84
C ARG A 94 3.60 -2.67 -15.66
N GLN A 95 4.12 -2.65 -14.44
CA GLN A 95 5.44 -2.11 -14.07
C GLN A 95 6.49 -3.21 -13.89
N GLY A 96 6.17 -4.46 -14.26
CA GLY A 96 7.07 -5.60 -14.14
C GLY A 96 7.19 -6.18 -12.74
N VAL A 97 6.34 -5.77 -11.80
CA VAL A 97 6.33 -6.30 -10.42
C VAL A 97 5.31 -7.44 -10.33
N THR A 98 5.79 -8.66 -10.48
CA THR A 98 4.99 -9.90 -10.44
C THR A 98 5.63 -10.92 -9.50
N VAL A 99 4.89 -11.97 -9.13
CA VAL A 99 5.44 -13.06 -8.30
C VAL A 99 6.60 -13.79 -8.98
N ASP A 100 6.60 -13.88 -10.32
CA ASP A 100 7.64 -14.54 -11.10
C ASP A 100 8.94 -13.70 -11.12
N GLU A 101 8.79 -12.37 -11.21
CA GLU A 101 9.93 -11.45 -11.16
C GLU A 101 10.50 -11.29 -9.75
N PHE A 102 9.69 -11.57 -8.70
CA PHE A 102 10.09 -11.49 -7.30
C PHE A 102 9.94 -12.85 -6.59
N PRO A 103 10.71 -13.86 -6.97
CA PRO A 103 10.66 -15.16 -6.31
C PRO A 103 11.09 -15.06 -4.85
N LEU A 104 10.56 -15.96 -4.01
CA LEU A 104 10.91 -16.01 -2.58
C LEU A 104 12.43 -16.17 -2.39
N GLY A 105 12.96 -15.53 -1.36
CA GLY A 105 14.39 -15.45 -1.10
C GLY A 105 15.11 -14.31 -1.82
N THR A 106 14.43 -13.56 -2.70
CA THR A 106 15.01 -12.39 -3.34
C THR A 106 15.31 -11.29 -2.31
N VAL A 107 16.51 -10.71 -2.39
CA VAL A 107 16.88 -9.52 -1.63
C VAL A 107 16.28 -8.31 -2.31
N ILE A 108 15.53 -7.52 -1.53
CA ILE A 108 14.89 -6.29 -1.98
C ILE A 108 15.23 -5.13 -1.04
N THR A 109 15.21 -3.94 -1.58
CA THR A 109 15.16 -2.69 -0.81
C THR A 109 13.93 -1.91 -1.21
N VAL A 110 13.18 -1.43 -0.21
CA VAL A 110 11.98 -0.63 -0.42
C VAL A 110 12.02 0.66 0.36
N ALA A 111 11.58 1.76 -0.27
CA ALA A 111 11.25 3.00 0.42
C ALA A 111 9.77 2.95 0.82
N TYR A 112 9.43 3.37 2.03
CA TYR A 112 8.07 3.28 2.55
C TYR A 112 7.73 4.38 3.54
N HIS A 113 6.43 4.71 3.63
CA HIS A 113 5.85 5.50 4.70
C HIS A 113 5.46 4.56 5.85
N PRO A 114 5.99 4.76 7.08
CA PRO A 114 5.70 3.86 8.19
C PRO A 114 4.27 4.02 8.72
N LEU A 115 3.74 2.98 9.37
CA LEU A 115 2.55 3.13 10.19
C LEU A 115 2.80 4.09 11.36
N ARG A 116 1.81 4.92 11.69
CA ARG A 116 1.86 5.87 12.82
C ARG A 116 1.95 5.17 14.18
N ASP A 117 1.42 3.96 14.29
CA ASP A 117 1.44 3.17 15.53
C ASP A 117 2.73 2.35 15.73
N GLY A 118 3.67 2.43 14.78
CA GLY A 118 4.99 1.79 14.88
C GLY A 118 5.01 0.30 14.57
N ARG A 119 3.90 -0.33 14.19
CA ARG A 119 3.91 -1.72 13.73
C ARG A 119 4.79 -1.87 12.48
N PRO A 120 5.40 -3.05 12.23
CA PRO A 120 6.32 -3.27 11.12
C PRO A 120 5.57 -3.45 9.78
N LEU A 121 4.82 -2.42 9.39
CA LEU A 121 4.11 -2.32 8.13
C LEU A 121 4.27 -0.89 7.60
N GLY A 122 4.37 -0.74 6.29
CA GLY A 122 4.43 0.55 5.61
C GLY A 122 3.66 0.56 4.30
N ALA A 123 3.41 1.76 3.77
CA ALA A 123 2.97 1.95 2.39
C ALA A 123 4.18 2.26 1.51
N LEU A 124 4.25 1.69 0.32
CA LEU A 124 5.34 1.97 -0.63
C LEU A 124 5.43 3.48 -0.91
N ALA A 125 6.62 4.05 -0.74
CA ALA A 125 6.90 5.49 -0.87
C ALA A 125 7.88 5.79 -2.01
N GLY A 126 7.77 5.09 -3.13
CA GLY A 126 8.62 5.34 -4.30
C GLY A 126 9.35 4.10 -4.77
N GLU A 127 10.54 3.82 -4.28
CA GLU A 127 11.41 2.85 -4.93
C GLU A 127 11.25 1.43 -4.39
N LEU A 128 11.21 0.47 -5.31
CA LEU A 128 11.39 -0.95 -5.08
C LEU A 128 12.60 -1.42 -5.90
N ILE A 129 13.64 -1.90 -5.23
CA ILE A 129 14.88 -2.37 -5.85
C ILE A 129 14.99 -3.88 -5.62
N ARG A 130 15.31 -4.63 -6.66
CA ARG A 130 15.57 -6.07 -6.63
C ARG A 130 17.06 -6.35 -6.83
N CYS A 131 17.67 -7.17 -5.96
CA CYS A 131 19.10 -7.48 -5.99
C CYS A 131 19.44 -8.98 -6.18
N GLY A 132 18.45 -9.81 -6.48
CA GLY A 132 18.68 -11.26 -6.59
C GLY A 132 18.65 -11.96 -5.23
N LYS A 133 19.28 -13.14 -5.10
CA LYS A 133 19.20 -13.97 -3.87
C LYS A 133 20.26 -13.62 -2.81
N ALA A 134 21.35 -13.00 -3.20
CA ALA A 134 22.42 -12.60 -2.30
C ALA A 134 22.48 -11.08 -2.19
N LEU A 135 22.83 -10.55 -1.01
CA LEU A 135 23.09 -9.14 -0.83
C LEU A 135 24.37 -8.76 -1.60
N PRO A 136 24.32 -7.82 -2.55
CA PRO A 136 25.52 -7.38 -3.26
C PRO A 136 26.51 -6.68 -2.33
N LYS A 137 27.78 -6.70 -2.68
CA LYS A 137 28.81 -5.88 -2.02
C LYS A 137 28.43 -4.40 -2.19
N GLY A 138 28.30 -3.69 -1.08
CA GLY A 138 27.82 -2.28 -1.07
C GLY A 138 26.31 -2.15 -0.87
N GLY A 139 25.60 -3.25 -0.58
CA GLY A 139 24.16 -3.25 -0.28
C GLY A 139 23.27 -3.36 -1.53
N CYS A 140 21.98 -3.49 -1.30
CA CYS A 140 20.97 -3.52 -2.37
C CYS A 140 20.51 -2.08 -2.67
N THR A 141 21.15 -1.45 -3.65
CA THR A 141 20.97 -0.05 -4.04
C THR A 141 20.64 0.08 -5.52
N LYS A 142 20.34 1.28 -5.99
CA LYS A 142 20.17 1.56 -7.44
C LYS A 142 21.39 1.19 -8.28
N ALA A 143 22.58 1.25 -7.69
CA ALA A 143 23.81 0.93 -8.39
C ALA A 143 24.08 -0.59 -8.49
N THR A 144 23.47 -1.38 -7.62
CA THR A 144 23.74 -2.83 -7.49
C THR A 144 22.53 -3.70 -7.81
N GLY A 145 21.36 -3.11 -7.95
CA GLY A 145 20.10 -3.81 -8.22
C GLY A 145 19.30 -3.20 -9.36
N GLN A 146 18.21 -3.84 -9.68
CA GLN A 146 17.25 -3.38 -10.68
C GLN A 146 16.14 -2.59 -9.98
N VAL A 147 15.88 -1.37 -10.44
CA VAL A 147 14.79 -0.51 -9.94
C VAL A 147 13.52 -0.82 -10.73
N PHE A 148 12.44 -1.13 -10.03
CA PHE A 148 11.13 -1.43 -10.62
C PHE A 148 10.13 -0.28 -10.47
N LEU A 149 10.09 0.35 -9.30
CA LEU A 149 9.16 1.44 -9.02
C LEU A 149 9.95 2.68 -8.63
N THR A 150 9.53 3.82 -9.12
CA THR A 150 10.18 5.13 -8.91
C THR A 150 9.17 6.21 -8.54
N GLY A 151 8.00 5.86 -8.04
CA GLY A 151 6.94 6.80 -7.66
C GLY A 151 6.14 6.31 -6.46
N SER A 152 5.51 7.24 -5.74
CA SER A 152 4.56 6.88 -4.68
C SER A 152 3.42 6.05 -5.25
N ALA A 153 3.03 4.99 -4.54
CA ALA A 153 1.76 4.32 -4.78
C ALA A 153 0.64 5.33 -4.45
N GLN A 154 0.02 5.91 -5.47
CA GLN A 154 -1.23 6.66 -5.35
C GLN A 154 -2.38 5.77 -5.80
#